data_d51695d2269bff7a8504fab92a2bbb22
#
_entry.id   d51695d2269bff7a8504fab92a2bbb22
#
_cell.length_a   1.000
_cell.length_b   1.000
_cell.length_c   1.000
_cell.angle_alpha   90.00
_cell.angle_beta   90.00
_cell.angle_gamma   90.00
#
_symmetry.space_group_name_H-M   'P 1'
#
loop_
_entity.id
_entity.type
_entity.pdbx_description
1 polymer ?
#
loop_
_entity_poly.entity_id
_entity_poly.type
_entity_poly.pdbx_seq_one_letter_code
_entity_poly.pdbx_strand_id
1 'polypeptide(L)'
;MDAVIARYIDTEMEAAQAIADNPQMSAEEKMFRILRASGQDNARGDRLEKEASAVGNADMQQRTMASIVLRLSPILEGIVRQGMREGIFQTEYPRECMEILLAASEFMLHGGAFAWEGAQRLQKIKALAWMAEKALGAKKGHFNYLYEKFEKDGENCD
;
A
#
# COMPACT_ATOMS: atom_id res chain seq x y z
N MET A 1 2.12 -20.76 -4.67
CA MET A 1 2.39 -19.80 -3.57
C MET A 1 2.75 -20.62 -2.35
N ASP A 2 3.85 -20.26 -1.68
CA ASP A 2 4.28 -20.94 -0.46
C ASP A 2 3.21 -20.80 0.65
N ALA A 3 2.99 -21.84 1.46
CA ALA A 3 2.00 -21.83 2.53
C ALA A 3 2.27 -20.76 3.60
N VAL A 4 3.53 -20.39 3.81
CA VAL A 4 3.93 -19.33 4.75
C VAL A 4 3.52 -17.97 4.22
N ILE A 5 3.76 -17.70 2.93
CA ILE A 5 3.38 -16.45 2.27
C ILE A 5 1.85 -16.32 2.22
N ALA A 6 1.14 -17.40 1.89
CA ALA A 6 -0.31 -17.40 1.88
C ALA A 6 -0.90 -17.04 3.24
N ARG A 7 -0.40 -17.68 4.31
CA ARG A 7 -0.84 -17.38 5.68
C ARG A 7 -0.53 -15.94 6.11
N TYR A 8 0.61 -15.41 5.68
CA TYR A 8 0.96 -14.03 5.95
C TYR A 8 -0.04 -13.07 5.29
N ILE A 9 -0.33 -13.27 4.00
CA ILE A 9 -1.32 -12.45 3.28
C ILE A 9 -2.70 -12.58 3.94
N ASP A 10 -3.12 -13.79 4.35
CA ASP A 10 -4.39 -13.98 5.06
C ASP A 10 -4.46 -13.14 6.32
N THR A 11 -3.42 -13.17 7.15
CA THR A 11 -3.35 -12.37 8.39
C THR A 11 -3.43 -10.87 8.12
N GLU A 12 -2.73 -10.38 7.10
CA GLU A 12 -2.77 -8.95 6.71
C GLU A 12 -4.15 -8.54 6.20
N MET A 13 -4.81 -9.40 5.40
CA MET A 13 -6.16 -9.12 4.89
C MET A 13 -7.20 -9.12 6.02
N GLU A 14 -7.10 -10.04 6.98
CA GLU A 14 -7.96 -10.07 8.17
C GLU A 14 -7.79 -8.80 9.02
N ALA A 15 -6.55 -8.35 9.23
CA ALA A 15 -6.28 -7.12 9.95
C ALA A 15 -6.82 -5.88 9.22
N ALA A 16 -6.63 -5.80 7.91
CA ALA A 16 -7.16 -4.71 7.08
C ALA A 16 -8.70 -4.69 7.10
N GLN A 17 -9.34 -5.86 7.00
CA GLN A 17 -10.79 -5.97 7.07
C GLN A 17 -11.33 -5.53 8.43
N ALA A 18 -10.69 -5.94 9.52
CA ALA A 18 -11.08 -5.52 10.87
C ALA A 18 -11.03 -3.99 11.05
N ILE A 19 -10.02 -3.33 10.47
CA ILE A 19 -9.94 -1.86 10.44
C ILE A 19 -11.09 -1.28 9.60
N ALA A 20 -11.31 -1.82 8.41
CA ALA A 20 -12.35 -1.35 7.49
C ALA A 20 -13.76 -1.46 8.10
N ASP A 21 -14.02 -2.52 8.85
CA ASP A 21 -15.33 -2.78 9.47
C ASP A 21 -15.58 -1.98 10.76
N ASN A 22 -14.58 -1.26 11.27
CA ASN A 22 -14.74 -0.48 12.50
C ASN A 22 -15.64 0.75 12.25
N PRO A 23 -16.85 0.81 12.85
CA PRO A 23 -17.79 1.91 12.62
C PRO A 23 -17.39 3.22 13.32
N GLN A 24 -16.43 3.17 14.24
CA GLN A 24 -15.96 4.35 15.00
C GLN A 24 -14.83 5.11 14.29
N MET A 25 -14.27 4.55 13.21
CA MET A 25 -13.18 5.19 12.48
C MET A 25 -13.69 5.92 11.23
N SER A 26 -13.14 7.11 10.98
CA SER A 26 -13.30 7.80 9.70
C SER A 26 -12.59 7.06 8.55
N ALA A 27 -12.98 7.36 7.32
CA ALA A 27 -12.30 6.82 6.15
C ALA A 27 -10.81 7.20 6.11
N GLU A 28 -10.49 8.43 6.53
CA GLU A 28 -9.12 8.92 6.62
C GLU A 28 -8.28 8.09 7.59
N GLU A 29 -8.79 7.84 8.79
CA GLU A 29 -8.10 7.05 9.80
C GLU A 29 -7.91 5.59 9.38
N LYS A 30 -8.93 4.98 8.77
CA LYS A 30 -8.87 3.62 8.23
C LYS A 30 -7.80 3.51 7.14
N MET A 31 -7.82 4.41 6.17
CA MET A 31 -6.86 4.46 5.07
C MET A 31 -5.44 4.61 5.61
N PHE A 32 -5.23 5.58 6.51
CA PHE A 32 -3.94 5.80 7.17
C PHE A 32 -3.40 4.54 7.85
N ARG A 33 -4.21 3.88 8.67
CA ARG A 33 -3.79 2.69 9.42
C ARG A 33 -3.41 1.52 8.52
N ILE A 34 -4.23 1.25 7.49
CA ILE A 34 -3.97 0.15 6.55
C ILE A 34 -2.73 0.43 5.71
N LEU A 35 -2.62 1.60 5.08
CA LEU A 35 -1.49 1.91 4.22
C LEU A 35 -0.18 2.03 5.00
N ARG A 36 -0.23 2.49 6.24
CA ARG A 36 0.95 2.55 7.09
C ARG A 36 1.41 1.16 7.55
N ALA A 37 0.49 0.28 7.91
CA ALA A 37 0.81 -1.10 8.27
C ALA A 37 1.43 -1.87 7.09
N SER A 38 0.93 -1.67 5.88
CA SER A 38 1.45 -2.31 4.66
C SER A 38 2.82 -1.79 4.22
N GLY A 39 3.18 -0.55 4.58
CA GLY A 39 4.34 0.16 4.00
C GLY A 39 5.58 0.32 4.90
N GLN A 40 5.51 0.15 6.21
CA GLN A 40 6.55 0.73 7.07
C GLN A 40 7.09 -0.07 8.24
N ASP A 41 6.36 -1.00 8.80
CA ASP A 41 6.82 -1.67 10.03
C ASP A 41 6.91 -3.19 9.91
N ASN A 42 6.94 -3.68 8.69
CA ASN A 42 6.87 -5.10 8.45
C ASN A 42 8.25 -5.70 8.19
N ALA A 43 9.15 -5.63 9.18
CA ALA A 43 10.41 -6.39 9.16
C ALA A 43 10.19 -7.88 8.85
N ARG A 44 9.00 -8.38 9.15
CA ARG A 44 8.56 -9.73 8.80
C ARG A 44 8.15 -9.84 7.34
N GLY A 45 7.44 -8.83 6.80
CA GLY A 45 7.09 -8.74 5.38
C GLY A 45 8.32 -8.58 4.51
N ASP A 46 9.23 -7.67 4.85
CA ASP A 46 10.51 -7.48 4.16
C ASP A 46 11.35 -8.76 4.15
N ARG A 47 11.32 -9.53 5.23
CA ARG A 47 12.03 -10.80 5.33
C ARG A 47 11.39 -11.87 4.45
N LEU A 48 10.06 -11.98 4.44
CA LEU A 48 9.32 -12.90 3.58
C LEU A 48 9.46 -12.53 2.11
N GLU A 49 9.46 -11.24 1.79
CA GLU A 49 9.71 -10.72 0.45
C GLU A 49 11.13 -11.04 -0.03
N LYS A 50 12.14 -10.88 0.84
CA LYS A 50 13.51 -11.30 0.55
C LYS A 50 13.64 -12.81 0.38
N GLU A 51 12.97 -13.60 1.19
CA GLU A 51 12.95 -15.06 1.05
C GLU A 51 12.24 -15.48 -0.24
N ALA A 52 11.12 -14.88 -0.60
CA ALA A 52 10.42 -15.11 -1.86
C ALA A 52 11.26 -14.71 -3.08
N SER A 53 11.99 -13.59 -3.00
CA SER A 53 12.89 -13.11 -4.05
C SER A 53 14.15 -13.96 -4.19
N ALA A 54 14.68 -14.47 -3.07
CA ALA A 54 15.89 -15.30 -3.04
C ALA A 54 15.70 -16.68 -3.71
N VAL A 55 14.48 -17.18 -3.78
CA VAL A 55 14.16 -18.48 -4.41
C VAL A 55 14.06 -18.38 -5.94
N GLY A 56 14.20 -17.18 -6.52
CA GLY A 56 14.27 -16.99 -7.99
C GLY A 56 13.01 -17.36 -8.75
N ASN A 57 11.85 -17.38 -8.08
CA ASN A 57 10.58 -17.76 -8.69
C ASN A 57 9.73 -16.53 -9.02
N ALA A 58 9.99 -15.93 -10.19
CA ALA A 58 9.23 -14.78 -10.70
C ALA A 58 7.70 -15.04 -10.79
N ASP A 59 7.30 -16.29 -11.08
CA ASP A 59 5.88 -16.69 -11.12
C ASP A 59 5.25 -16.58 -9.72
N MET A 60 5.94 -17.02 -8.68
CA MET A 60 5.44 -16.92 -7.31
C MET A 60 5.32 -15.46 -6.86
N GLN A 61 6.30 -14.63 -7.18
CA GLN A 61 6.28 -13.20 -6.88
C GLN A 61 5.12 -12.50 -7.58
N GLN A 62 4.90 -12.78 -8.86
CA GLN A 62 3.78 -12.23 -9.61
C GLN A 62 2.43 -12.65 -9.04
N ARG A 63 2.27 -13.92 -8.65
CA ARG A 63 1.04 -14.43 -8.00
C ARG A 63 0.79 -13.77 -6.65
N THR A 64 1.85 -13.56 -5.87
CA THR A 64 1.78 -12.88 -4.57
C THR A 64 1.30 -11.44 -4.74
N MET A 65 1.90 -10.67 -5.65
CA MET A 65 1.46 -9.31 -5.96
C MET A 65 0.01 -9.26 -6.45
N ALA A 66 -0.36 -10.14 -7.37
CA ALA A 66 -1.73 -10.23 -7.85
C ALA A 66 -2.72 -10.56 -6.72
N SER A 67 -2.36 -11.46 -5.81
CA SER A 67 -3.18 -11.81 -4.65
C SER A 67 -3.40 -10.61 -3.72
N ILE A 68 -2.34 -9.83 -3.44
CA ILE A 68 -2.45 -8.61 -2.63
C ILE A 68 -3.39 -7.62 -3.28
N VAL A 69 -3.18 -7.30 -4.55
CA VAL A 69 -4.03 -6.36 -5.30
C VAL A 69 -5.49 -6.78 -5.30
N LEU A 70 -5.77 -8.05 -5.65
CA LEU A 70 -7.14 -8.57 -5.78
C LEU A 70 -7.87 -8.64 -4.44
N ARG A 71 -7.16 -8.82 -3.33
CA ARG A 71 -7.76 -8.99 -2.00
C ARG A 71 -7.84 -7.69 -1.22
N LEU A 72 -6.84 -6.81 -1.33
CA LEU A 72 -6.81 -5.54 -0.59
C LEU A 72 -7.66 -4.46 -1.28
N SER A 73 -7.73 -4.44 -2.61
CA SER A 73 -8.47 -3.39 -3.31
C SER A 73 -9.98 -3.34 -2.99
N PRO A 74 -10.72 -4.46 -2.78
CA PRO A 74 -12.12 -4.39 -2.32
C PRO A 74 -12.26 -3.75 -0.94
N ILE A 75 -11.33 -4.04 -0.04
CA ILE A 75 -11.32 -3.46 1.31
C ILE A 75 -11.12 -1.94 1.22
N LEU A 76 -10.12 -1.52 0.45
CA LEU A 76 -9.83 -0.09 0.25
C LEU A 76 -10.93 0.63 -0.55
N GLU A 77 -11.56 -0.03 -1.53
CA GLU A 77 -12.74 0.51 -2.21
C GLU A 77 -13.84 0.88 -1.21
N GLY A 78 -14.15 0.00 -0.26
CA GLY A 78 -15.14 0.27 0.80
C GLY A 78 -14.80 1.53 1.59
N ILE A 79 -13.52 1.71 1.92
CA ILE A 79 -13.02 2.90 2.62
C ILE A 79 -13.10 4.15 1.74
N VAL A 80 -12.74 4.05 0.46
CA VAL A 80 -12.89 5.17 -0.50
C VAL A 80 -14.34 5.59 -0.61
N ARG A 81 -15.28 4.64 -0.75
CA ARG A 81 -16.72 4.94 -0.78
C ARG A 81 -17.21 5.58 0.52
N GLN A 82 -16.71 5.17 1.68
CA GLN A 82 -16.97 5.85 2.95
C GLN A 82 -16.43 7.29 2.90
N GLY A 83 -15.19 7.49 2.46
CA GLY A 83 -14.57 8.83 2.33
C GLY A 83 -15.30 9.73 1.35
N MET A 84 -15.92 9.17 0.30
CA MET A 84 -16.79 9.92 -0.62
C MET A 84 -18.04 10.43 0.11
N ARG A 85 -18.65 9.61 0.96
CA ARG A 85 -19.80 10.05 1.80
C ARG A 85 -19.41 11.08 2.86
N GLU A 86 -18.17 11.01 3.36
CA GLU A 86 -17.60 11.96 4.32
C GLU A 86 -17.06 13.24 3.66
N GLY A 87 -17.06 13.32 2.32
CA GLY A 87 -16.54 14.47 1.56
C GLY A 87 -15.01 14.58 1.51
N ILE A 88 -14.31 13.48 1.83
CA ILE A 88 -12.84 13.39 1.83
C ILE A 88 -12.31 13.02 0.44
N PHE A 89 -13.00 12.11 -0.24
CA PHE A 89 -12.65 11.60 -1.56
C PHE A 89 -13.73 11.93 -2.60
N GLN A 90 -13.28 12.05 -3.85
CA GLN A 90 -14.15 12.22 -5.01
C GLN A 90 -13.55 11.54 -6.22
N THR A 91 -14.12 10.42 -6.65
CA THR A 91 -13.67 9.66 -7.81
C THR A 91 -14.83 8.92 -8.47
N GLU A 92 -14.76 8.74 -9.79
CA GLU A 92 -15.71 7.92 -10.54
C GLU A 92 -15.35 6.42 -10.50
N TYR A 93 -14.08 6.11 -10.17
CA TYR A 93 -13.50 4.77 -10.26
C TYR A 93 -12.86 4.33 -8.94
N PRO A 94 -13.63 4.19 -7.84
CA PRO A 94 -13.06 3.91 -6.53
C PRO A 94 -12.30 2.58 -6.47
N ARG A 95 -12.78 1.55 -7.16
CA ARG A 95 -12.14 0.23 -7.22
C ARG A 95 -10.88 0.25 -8.08
N GLU A 96 -11.03 0.72 -9.31
CA GLU A 96 -9.97 0.73 -10.32
C GLU A 96 -8.79 1.62 -9.90
N CYS A 97 -9.06 2.75 -9.26
CA CYS A 97 -8.01 3.59 -8.67
C CYS A 97 -7.19 2.81 -7.65
N MET A 98 -7.84 2.07 -6.75
CA MET A 98 -7.13 1.29 -5.74
C MET A 98 -6.35 0.12 -6.36
N GLU A 99 -6.92 -0.58 -7.34
CA GLU A 99 -6.23 -1.67 -8.04
C GLU A 99 -4.96 -1.17 -8.77
N ILE A 100 -5.06 -0.07 -9.50
CA ILE A 100 -3.93 0.50 -10.25
C ILE A 100 -2.86 1.04 -9.29
N LEU A 101 -3.24 1.77 -8.25
CA LEU A 101 -2.30 2.33 -7.28
C LEU A 101 -1.58 1.23 -6.49
N LEU A 102 -2.30 0.18 -6.07
CA LEU A 102 -1.69 -0.97 -5.41
C LEU A 102 -0.76 -1.73 -6.35
N ALA A 103 -1.19 -2.03 -7.58
CA ALA A 103 -0.35 -2.72 -8.56
C ALA A 103 0.93 -1.93 -8.87
N ALA A 104 0.83 -0.61 -9.02
CA ALA A 104 1.98 0.27 -9.21
C ALA A 104 2.92 0.24 -8.00
N SER A 105 2.37 0.33 -6.78
CA SER A 105 3.14 0.27 -5.54
C SER A 105 3.86 -1.08 -5.39
N GLU A 106 3.15 -2.18 -5.53
CA GLU A 106 3.69 -3.53 -5.38
C GLU A 106 4.82 -3.80 -6.40
N PHE A 107 4.59 -3.47 -7.66
CA PHE A 107 5.56 -3.73 -8.71
C PHE A 107 6.77 -2.78 -8.66
N MET A 108 6.53 -1.48 -8.43
CA MET A 108 7.58 -0.46 -8.47
C MET A 108 8.41 -0.40 -7.20
N LEU A 109 7.82 -0.68 -6.03
CA LEU A 109 8.45 -0.45 -4.74
C LEU A 109 8.79 -1.73 -3.97
N HIS A 110 8.03 -2.80 -4.15
CA HIS A 110 8.15 -4.04 -3.37
C HIS A 110 8.59 -5.25 -4.21
N GLY A 111 8.30 -5.28 -5.49
CA GLY A 111 8.54 -6.44 -6.35
C GLY A 111 9.99 -6.81 -6.62
N GLY A 112 10.97 -6.09 -6.08
CA GLY A 112 12.40 -6.34 -6.31
C GLY A 112 12.86 -6.20 -7.77
N ALA A 113 11.95 -5.89 -8.71
CA ALA A 113 12.27 -5.71 -10.12
C ALA A 113 13.11 -4.46 -10.40
N PHE A 114 13.04 -3.48 -9.51
CA PHE A 114 13.77 -2.22 -9.58
C PHE A 114 14.58 -2.01 -8.30
N ALA A 115 15.86 -1.75 -8.44
CA ALA A 115 16.76 -1.45 -7.32
C ALA A 115 16.77 0.06 -7.00
N TRP A 116 15.59 0.62 -6.70
CA TRP A 116 15.51 2.02 -6.28
C TRP A 116 16.05 2.19 -4.86
N GLU A 117 16.99 3.10 -4.68
CA GLU A 117 17.57 3.39 -3.37
C GLU A 117 17.51 4.89 -3.04
N GLY A 118 17.53 5.22 -1.76
CA GLY A 118 17.65 6.58 -1.24
C GLY A 118 16.68 7.56 -1.91
N ALA A 119 17.22 8.62 -2.49
CA ALA A 119 16.45 9.70 -3.10
C ALA A 119 15.55 9.25 -4.27
N GLN A 120 15.98 8.24 -5.05
CA GLN A 120 15.17 7.72 -6.16
C GLN A 120 13.91 7.03 -5.66
N ARG A 121 14.03 6.19 -4.62
CA ARG A 121 12.88 5.51 -3.98
C ARG A 121 11.92 6.52 -3.38
N LEU A 122 12.44 7.51 -2.65
CA LEU A 122 11.65 8.59 -2.07
C LEU A 122 10.85 9.35 -3.13
N GLN A 123 11.46 9.69 -4.27
CA GLN A 123 10.76 10.36 -5.37
C GLN A 123 9.62 9.52 -5.94
N LYS A 124 9.78 8.18 -6.05
CA LYS A 124 8.70 7.29 -6.50
C LYS A 124 7.53 7.27 -5.51
N ILE A 125 7.83 7.21 -4.20
CA ILE A 125 6.78 7.23 -3.17
C ILE A 125 6.04 8.57 -3.17
N LYS A 126 6.74 9.70 -3.30
CA LYS A 126 6.12 11.04 -3.44
C LYS A 126 5.22 11.15 -4.67
N ALA A 127 5.67 10.62 -5.80
CA ALA A 127 4.89 10.60 -7.03
C ALA A 127 3.64 9.73 -6.89
N LEU A 128 3.75 8.56 -6.24
CA LEU A 128 2.62 7.68 -5.96
C LEU A 128 1.59 8.35 -5.04
N ALA A 129 2.04 9.01 -3.97
CA ALA A 129 1.17 9.78 -3.08
C ALA A 129 0.44 10.89 -3.82
N TRP A 130 1.14 11.64 -4.66
CA TRP A 130 0.54 12.67 -5.50
C TRP A 130 -0.49 12.10 -6.49
N MET A 131 -0.19 10.97 -7.15
CA MET A 131 -1.13 10.30 -8.05
C MET A 131 -2.38 9.82 -7.30
N ALA A 132 -2.21 9.26 -6.08
CA ALA A 132 -3.33 8.85 -5.25
C ALA A 132 -4.24 10.04 -4.89
N GLU A 133 -3.68 11.19 -4.52
CA GLU A 133 -4.45 12.41 -4.28
C GLU A 133 -5.27 12.83 -5.50
N LYS A 134 -4.68 12.79 -6.68
CA LYS A 134 -5.36 13.15 -7.94
C LYS A 134 -6.44 12.14 -8.33
N ALA A 135 -6.13 10.86 -8.24
CA ALA A 135 -7.06 9.79 -8.61
C ALA A 135 -8.28 9.71 -7.67
N LEU A 136 -8.06 9.98 -6.38
CA LEU A 136 -9.11 9.94 -5.36
C LEU A 136 -9.75 11.31 -5.08
N GLY A 137 -9.33 12.39 -5.75
CA GLY A 137 -9.83 13.73 -5.51
C GLY A 137 -9.57 14.23 -4.10
N ALA A 138 -8.51 13.76 -3.45
CA ALA A 138 -8.15 14.14 -2.10
C ALA A 138 -7.43 15.49 -2.06
N LYS A 139 -7.41 16.12 -0.88
CA LYS A 139 -6.65 17.37 -0.66
C LYS A 139 -5.16 17.13 -0.85
N LYS A 140 -4.45 18.15 -1.33
CA LYS A 140 -2.98 18.14 -1.41
C LYS A 140 -2.38 17.85 -0.04
N GLY A 141 -1.44 16.90 0.01
CA GLY A 141 -0.78 16.48 1.24
C GLY A 141 -1.51 15.40 2.03
N HIS A 142 -2.66 14.93 1.55
CA HIS A 142 -3.46 13.91 2.24
C HIS A 142 -2.67 12.61 2.48
N PHE A 143 -1.82 12.22 1.55
CA PHE A 143 -1.00 11.01 1.62
C PHE A 143 0.47 11.26 1.94
N ASN A 144 0.84 12.43 2.48
CA ASN A 144 2.23 12.75 2.85
C ASN A 144 2.82 11.76 3.85
N TYR A 145 2.01 11.17 4.73
CA TYR A 145 2.43 10.16 5.70
C TYR A 145 3.10 8.91 5.06
N LEU A 146 2.89 8.68 3.76
CA LEU A 146 3.52 7.56 3.05
C LEU A 146 5.04 7.74 2.91
N TYR A 147 5.55 8.98 2.94
CA TYR A 147 6.98 9.27 2.74
C TYR A 147 7.63 10.10 3.85
N GLU A 148 6.88 10.68 4.77
CA GLU A 148 7.42 11.54 5.83
C GLU A 148 8.51 10.87 6.70
N LYS A 149 8.41 9.56 6.92
CA LYS A 149 9.42 8.81 7.67
C LYS A 149 10.74 8.72 6.89
N PHE A 150 10.66 8.51 5.59
CA PHE A 150 11.85 8.40 4.74
C PHE A 150 12.58 9.74 4.58
N GLU A 151 11.87 10.87 4.69
CA GLU A 151 12.49 12.19 4.69
C GLU A 151 13.33 12.41 5.96
N LYS A 152 12.79 12.03 7.12
CA LYS A 152 13.48 12.18 8.41
C LYS A 152 14.72 11.29 8.54
N ASP A 153 14.66 10.09 7.98
CA ASP A 153 15.80 9.17 8.00
C ASP A 153 16.93 9.65 7.06
N GLY A 154 16.60 10.35 5.96
CA GLY A 154 17.56 10.95 5.04
C GLY A 154 18.27 12.20 5.59
N GLU A 155 17.62 12.97 6.45
CA GLU A 155 18.20 14.17 7.09
C GLU A 155 19.17 13.86 8.24
N ASN A 156 19.16 12.63 8.77
CA ASN A 156 20.03 12.20 9.85
C ASN A 156 21.33 11.52 9.37
N CYS A 157 21.60 11.51 8.08
CA CYS A 157 22.80 10.90 7.47
C CYS A 157 23.85 11.92 6.97
N ASP A 158 23.73 13.22 7.30
CA ASP A 158 24.74 14.25 7.01
C ASP A 158 25.56 14.62 8.23
#